data_7a160ea5d1b8258b935fc7fd7b1f1ae3
#
_entry.id   7a160ea5d1b8258b935fc7fd7b1f1ae3
#
_cell.length_a   1.000
_cell.length_b   1.000
_cell.length_c   1.000
_cell.angle_alpha   90.00
_cell.angle_beta   90.00
_cell.angle_gamma   90.00
#
_symmetry.space_group_name_H-M   'P 1'
#
loop_
_entity.id
_entity.type
_entity.pdbx_description
1 polymer ?
#
loop_
_entity_poly.entity_id
_entity_poly.type
_entity_poly.pdbx_seq_one_letter_code
_entity_poly.pdbx_strand_id
1 'polypeptide(L)'
;MRLFTSPRAPNPRRVLMFMHEKGIAGVEQVTVDLNAGEHQSAAYRAKVPVARVPALELPDGRVLSETRAICSYLEGLHPEPNLMGEGFDERAFIEMHDRRVEWYWLLPIANGVRHTHPGLAAL
;
A
#
# COMPACT_ATOMS: atom_id res chain seq x y z
N MET A 1 9.66 -12.20 1.27
CA MET A 1 9.03 -10.95 0.79
C MET A 1 9.46 -9.80 1.69
N ARG A 2 9.59 -8.60 1.13
CA ARG A 2 9.90 -7.37 1.88
C ARG A 2 8.87 -6.29 1.57
N LEU A 3 8.25 -5.73 2.59
CA LEU A 3 7.31 -4.63 2.45
C LEU A 3 8.03 -3.31 2.77
N PHE A 4 8.25 -2.50 1.75
CA PHE A 4 8.70 -1.12 1.93
C PHE A 4 7.55 -0.28 2.43
N THR A 5 7.70 0.31 3.60
CA THR A 5 6.62 0.95 4.35
C THR A 5 7.08 2.24 5.01
N SER A 6 6.12 3.07 5.39
CA SER A 6 6.33 4.21 6.30
C SER A 6 5.16 4.25 7.28
N PRO A 7 5.39 3.99 8.57
CA PRO A 7 4.31 3.75 9.54
C PRO A 7 3.31 4.90 9.70
N ARG A 8 3.73 6.13 9.40
CA ARG A 8 2.88 7.33 9.51
C ARG A 8 2.07 7.60 8.24
N ALA A 9 2.44 6.99 7.11
CA ALA A 9 1.74 7.21 5.84
C ALA A 9 0.45 6.37 5.77
N PRO A 10 -0.67 6.91 5.27
CA PRO A 10 -1.96 6.22 5.28
C PRO A 10 -2.00 4.98 4.39
N ASN A 11 -1.41 5.03 3.20
CA ASN A 11 -1.42 3.90 2.28
C ASN A 11 -0.64 2.67 2.77
N PRO A 12 0.61 2.79 3.28
CA PRO A 12 1.28 1.67 3.93
C PRO A 12 0.51 1.11 5.11
N ARG A 13 -0.13 1.97 5.93
CA ARG A 13 -0.94 1.53 7.06
C ARG A 13 -2.09 0.62 6.65
N ARG A 14 -2.72 0.88 5.50
CA ARG A 14 -3.78 0.00 4.97
C ARG A 14 -3.26 -1.43 4.73
N VAL A 15 -2.07 -1.58 4.16
CA VAL A 15 -1.45 -2.90 3.96
C VAL A 15 -1.12 -3.56 5.30
N LEU A 16 -0.56 -2.80 6.25
CA LEU A 16 -0.25 -3.33 7.60
C LEU A 16 -1.51 -3.79 8.34
N MET A 17 -2.60 -3.02 8.26
CA MET A 17 -3.89 -3.41 8.83
C MET A 17 -4.43 -4.68 8.18
N PHE A 18 -4.38 -4.76 6.85
CA PHE A 18 -4.79 -5.95 6.11
C PHE A 18 -3.98 -7.20 6.53
N MET A 19 -2.66 -7.06 6.63
CA MET A 19 -1.80 -8.14 7.11
C MET A 19 -2.15 -8.56 8.55
N HIS A 20 -2.44 -7.59 9.41
CA HIS A 20 -2.82 -7.85 10.79
C HIS A 20 -4.14 -8.65 10.87
N GLU A 21 -5.18 -8.21 10.17
CA GLU A 21 -6.48 -8.87 10.13
C GLU A 21 -6.38 -10.31 9.62
N LYS A 22 -5.47 -10.57 8.70
CA LYS A 22 -5.20 -11.91 8.15
C LYS A 22 -4.22 -12.75 8.96
N GLY A 23 -3.63 -12.19 10.02
CA GLY A 23 -2.59 -12.88 10.79
C GLY A 23 -1.32 -13.18 9.98
N ILE A 24 -1.03 -12.40 8.94
CA ILE A 24 0.14 -12.62 8.08
C ILE A 24 1.41 -12.24 8.83
N ALA A 25 2.28 -13.24 9.04
CA ALA A 25 3.61 -13.09 9.61
C ALA A 25 4.69 -13.40 8.55
N GLY A 26 5.95 -13.08 8.87
CA GLY A 26 7.09 -13.46 8.04
C GLY A 26 7.35 -12.57 6.82
N VAL A 27 6.62 -11.45 6.68
CA VAL A 27 6.96 -10.39 5.72
C VAL A 27 7.87 -9.39 6.42
N GLU A 28 9.11 -9.25 5.95
CA GLU A 28 10.06 -8.28 6.46
C GLU A 28 9.54 -6.86 6.16
N GLN A 29 9.49 -6.01 7.17
CA GLN A 29 9.11 -4.61 7.00
C GLN A 29 10.36 -3.73 6.92
N VAL A 30 10.52 -3.02 5.80
CA VAL A 30 11.62 -2.08 5.55
C VAL A 30 11.05 -0.66 5.61
N THR A 31 11.43 0.08 6.65
CA THR A 31 10.99 1.46 6.80
C THR A 31 11.73 2.36 5.80
N VAL A 32 10.96 3.15 5.07
CA VAL A 32 11.45 4.18 4.14
C VAL A 32 11.22 5.56 4.76
N ASP A 33 12.28 6.33 4.95
CA ASP A 33 12.18 7.69 5.50
C ASP A 33 11.72 8.67 4.43
N LEU A 34 10.42 8.96 4.45
CA LEU A 34 9.81 9.92 3.52
C LEU A 34 10.27 11.35 3.78
N ASN A 35 10.58 11.70 5.04
CA ASN A 35 11.02 13.04 5.40
C ASN A 35 12.46 13.31 4.89
N ALA A 36 13.31 12.30 4.95
CA ALA A 36 14.65 12.37 4.36
C ALA A 36 14.64 12.23 2.83
N GLY A 37 13.49 12.00 2.21
CA GLY A 37 13.38 11.82 0.76
C GLY A 37 13.95 10.49 0.25
N GLU A 38 14.11 9.49 1.11
CA GLU A 38 14.68 8.19 0.76
C GLU A 38 13.97 7.54 -0.43
N HIS A 39 12.62 7.69 -0.50
CA HIS A 39 11.81 7.19 -1.63
C HIS A 39 12.18 7.81 -2.98
N GLN A 40 12.88 8.97 -3.00
CA GLN A 40 13.34 9.65 -4.20
C GLN A 40 14.76 9.25 -4.60
N SER A 41 15.48 8.52 -3.76
CA SER A 41 16.85 8.08 -4.04
C SER A 41 16.92 7.21 -5.29
N ALA A 42 18.06 7.25 -6.00
CA ALA A 42 18.28 6.41 -7.17
C ALA A 42 18.18 4.91 -6.82
N ALA A 43 18.66 4.52 -5.65
CA ALA A 43 18.59 3.14 -5.16
C ALA A 43 17.15 2.66 -4.95
N TYR A 44 16.29 3.49 -4.36
CA TYR A 44 14.88 3.15 -4.18
C TYR A 44 14.14 3.14 -5.52
N ARG A 45 14.33 4.16 -6.35
CA ARG A 45 13.71 4.26 -7.68
C ARG A 45 14.07 3.12 -8.63
N ALA A 46 15.26 2.57 -8.50
CA ALA A 46 15.65 1.39 -9.27
C ALA A 46 14.78 0.17 -8.96
N LYS A 47 14.25 0.07 -7.74
CA LYS A 47 13.34 -1.00 -7.30
C LYS A 47 11.87 -0.62 -7.48
N VAL A 48 11.53 0.61 -7.14
CA VAL A 48 10.17 1.16 -7.12
C VAL A 48 10.13 2.42 -7.98
N PRO A 49 9.99 2.30 -9.32
CA PRO A 49 10.07 3.44 -10.25
C PRO A 49 9.09 4.56 -9.95
N VAL A 50 7.91 4.23 -9.38
CA VAL A 50 6.89 5.21 -8.98
C VAL A 50 7.28 6.02 -7.74
N ALA A 51 8.40 5.68 -7.08
CA ALA A 51 8.94 6.38 -5.90
C ALA A 51 7.91 6.59 -4.79
N ARG A 52 7.12 5.58 -4.48
CA ARG A 52 6.04 5.62 -3.47
C ARG A 52 6.10 4.43 -2.53
N VAL A 53 5.46 4.57 -1.39
CA VAL A 53 5.17 3.48 -0.44
C VAL A 53 3.64 3.34 -0.31
N PRO A 54 3.11 2.13 -0.09
CA PRO A 54 3.82 0.86 0.08
C PRO A 54 4.32 0.27 -1.23
N ALA A 55 5.34 -0.61 -1.13
CA ALA A 55 5.77 -1.47 -2.22
C ALA A 55 6.16 -2.84 -1.64
N LEU A 56 5.78 -3.94 -2.30
CA LEU A 56 6.06 -5.30 -1.88
C LEU A 56 7.04 -5.97 -2.85
N GLU A 57 8.24 -6.26 -2.38
CA GLU A 57 9.21 -7.07 -3.12
C GLU A 57 8.94 -8.55 -2.90
N LEU A 58 8.74 -9.25 -4.00
CA LEU A 58 8.45 -10.68 -4.04
C LEU A 58 9.74 -11.52 -3.97
N PRO A 59 9.64 -12.84 -3.70
CA PRO A 59 10.82 -13.70 -3.63
C PRO A 59 11.63 -13.78 -4.94
N ASP A 60 10.98 -13.54 -6.08
CA ASP A 60 11.61 -13.54 -7.40
C ASP A 60 12.20 -12.17 -7.81
N GLY A 61 12.16 -11.19 -6.89
CA GLY A 61 12.69 -9.84 -7.11
C GLY A 61 11.73 -8.87 -7.82
N ARG A 62 10.57 -9.32 -8.30
CA ARG A 62 9.54 -8.40 -8.80
C ARG A 62 8.98 -7.56 -7.68
N VAL A 63 8.53 -6.36 -8.00
CA VAL A 63 7.96 -5.44 -7.02
C VAL A 63 6.54 -5.06 -7.42
N LEU A 64 5.62 -5.27 -6.48
CA LEU A 64 4.25 -4.77 -6.56
C LEU A 64 4.17 -3.41 -5.88
N SER A 65 3.59 -2.44 -6.55
CA SER A 65 3.13 -1.18 -5.99
C SER A 65 1.59 -1.15 -5.99
N GLU A 66 1.01 -0.09 -5.45
CA GLU A 66 -0.41 0.09 -5.23
C GLU A 66 -0.98 -0.78 -4.10
N THR A 67 -1.54 -0.10 -3.10
CA THR A 67 -2.08 -0.73 -1.88
C THR A 67 -3.06 -1.87 -2.20
N ARG A 68 -3.98 -1.63 -3.12
CA ARG A 68 -5.01 -2.62 -3.49
C ARG A 68 -4.41 -3.86 -4.16
N ALA A 69 -3.43 -3.66 -5.04
CA ALA A 69 -2.74 -4.77 -5.70
C ALA A 69 -1.94 -5.62 -4.71
N ILE A 70 -1.25 -4.98 -3.77
CA ILE A 70 -0.52 -5.67 -2.70
C ILE A 70 -1.49 -6.49 -1.83
N CYS A 71 -2.61 -5.90 -1.39
CA CYS A 71 -3.61 -6.62 -0.60
C CYS A 71 -4.22 -7.79 -1.39
N SER A 72 -4.51 -7.63 -2.68
CA SER A 72 -5.01 -8.73 -3.52
C SER A 72 -4.02 -9.87 -3.65
N TYR A 73 -2.73 -9.56 -3.78
CA TYR A 73 -1.68 -10.58 -3.83
C TYR A 73 -1.59 -11.35 -2.51
N LEU A 74 -1.61 -10.62 -1.38
CA LEU A 74 -1.58 -11.23 -0.05
C LEU A 74 -2.83 -12.05 0.24
N GLU A 75 -4.00 -11.63 -0.23
CA GLU A 75 -5.25 -12.41 -0.18
C GLU A 75 -5.10 -13.75 -0.89
N GLY A 76 -4.51 -13.74 -2.08
CA GLY A 76 -4.28 -14.97 -2.85
C GLY A 76 -3.33 -15.96 -2.17
N LEU A 77 -2.33 -15.46 -1.42
CA LEU A 77 -1.40 -16.28 -0.65
C LEU A 77 -2.00 -16.79 0.66
N HIS A 78 -2.89 -16.01 1.26
CA HIS A 78 -3.50 -16.27 2.56
C HIS A 78 -5.03 -16.09 2.42
N PRO A 79 -5.76 -17.06 1.84
CA PRO A 79 -7.18 -16.88 1.56
C PRO A 79 -8.06 -16.74 2.81
N GLU A 80 -7.60 -17.25 3.96
CA GLU A 80 -8.33 -17.17 5.22
C GLU A 80 -7.70 -16.20 6.24
N PRO A 81 -8.50 -15.43 6.97
CA PRO A 81 -9.93 -15.16 6.73
C PRO A 81 -10.12 -14.39 5.42
N ASN A 82 -11.22 -14.67 4.67
CA ASN A 82 -11.49 -13.98 3.42
C ASN A 82 -11.87 -12.52 3.69
N LEU A 83 -11.13 -11.58 3.10
CA LEU A 83 -11.37 -10.13 3.21
C LEU A 83 -11.74 -9.47 1.87
N MET A 84 -11.74 -10.23 0.79
CA MET A 84 -11.99 -9.70 -0.55
C MET A 84 -13.21 -10.30 -1.25
N GLY A 85 -13.97 -11.11 -0.52
CA GLY A 85 -15.22 -11.69 -0.97
C GLY A 85 -15.11 -13.04 -1.67
N GLU A 86 -16.15 -13.84 -1.54
CA GLU A 86 -16.32 -15.10 -2.22
C GLU A 86 -17.09 -14.89 -3.55
N GLY A 87 -16.69 -15.61 -4.57
CA GLY A 87 -17.32 -15.51 -5.87
C GLY A 87 -17.19 -14.13 -6.53
N PHE A 88 -17.76 -14.01 -7.72
CA PHE A 88 -17.62 -12.80 -8.53
C PHE A 88 -18.51 -11.64 -8.04
N ASP A 89 -19.65 -11.96 -7.51
CA ASP A 89 -20.66 -10.97 -7.11
C ASP A 89 -20.19 -10.18 -5.89
N GLU A 90 -19.88 -10.87 -4.79
CA GLU A 90 -19.37 -10.24 -3.57
C GLU A 90 -18.07 -9.45 -3.83
N ARG A 91 -17.16 -10.01 -4.61
CA ARG A 91 -15.91 -9.31 -5.00
C ARG A 91 -16.19 -8.01 -5.74
N ALA A 92 -17.20 -8.00 -6.62
CA ALA A 92 -17.58 -6.80 -7.34
C ALA A 92 -18.11 -5.70 -6.41
N PHE A 93 -18.94 -6.05 -5.44
CA PHE A 93 -19.44 -5.10 -4.45
C PHE A 93 -18.34 -4.57 -3.53
N ILE A 94 -17.46 -5.43 -3.05
CA ILE A 94 -16.31 -5.03 -2.22
C ILE A 94 -15.40 -4.08 -3.01
N GLU A 95 -15.05 -4.42 -4.25
CA GLU A 95 -14.24 -3.55 -5.10
C GLU A 95 -14.92 -2.20 -5.36
N MET A 96 -16.22 -2.19 -5.61
CA MET A 96 -16.98 -0.95 -5.78
C MET A 96 -16.88 -0.05 -4.55
N HIS A 97 -17.04 -0.61 -3.34
CA HIS A 97 -16.95 0.17 -2.10
C HIS A 97 -15.52 0.64 -1.83
N ASP A 98 -14.52 -0.20 -2.08
CA ASP A 98 -13.11 0.17 -1.94
C ASP A 98 -12.75 1.34 -2.88
N ARG A 99 -13.17 1.28 -4.15
CA ARG A 99 -12.99 2.39 -5.11
C ARG A 99 -13.69 3.67 -4.67
N ARG A 100 -14.90 3.57 -4.14
CA ARG A 100 -15.63 4.75 -3.64
C ARG A 100 -14.90 5.42 -2.47
N VAL A 101 -14.43 4.64 -1.49
CA VAL A 101 -13.66 5.17 -0.36
C VAL A 101 -12.34 5.78 -0.84
N GLU A 102 -11.64 5.13 -1.75
CA GLU A 102 -10.38 5.65 -2.27
C GLU A 102 -10.56 6.95 -3.04
N TRP A 103 -11.52 7.04 -3.95
CA TRP A 103 -11.72 8.20 -4.81
C TRP A 103 -12.39 9.38 -4.11
N TYR A 104 -13.37 9.11 -3.25
CA TYR A 104 -14.19 10.18 -2.67
C TYR A 104 -13.75 10.62 -1.27
N TRP A 105 -12.91 9.81 -0.61
CA TRP A 105 -12.43 10.12 0.74
C TRP A 105 -10.91 10.18 0.82
N LEU A 106 -10.23 9.08 0.55
CA LEU A 106 -8.80 8.99 0.78
C LEU A 106 -8.02 9.96 -0.13
N LEU A 107 -8.32 9.98 -1.42
CA LEU A 107 -7.60 10.81 -2.39
C LEU A 107 -7.79 12.30 -2.16
N PRO A 108 -9.03 12.82 -1.94
CA PRO A 108 -9.24 14.23 -1.58
C PRO A 108 -8.54 14.63 -0.29
N ILE A 109 -8.60 13.81 0.76
CA ILE A 109 -7.92 14.08 2.04
C ILE A 109 -6.39 14.12 1.82
N ALA A 110 -5.84 13.12 1.12
CA ALA A 110 -4.41 13.06 0.85
C ALA A 110 -3.93 14.25 0.02
N ASN A 111 -4.71 14.70 -0.95
CA ASN A 111 -4.40 15.90 -1.75
C ASN A 111 -4.51 17.17 -0.88
N GLY A 112 -5.54 17.27 -0.06
CA GLY A 112 -5.66 18.39 0.90
C GLY A 112 -4.43 18.49 1.80
N VAL A 113 -4.01 17.40 2.41
CA VAL A 113 -2.80 17.37 3.25
C VAL A 113 -1.55 17.71 2.43
N ARG A 114 -1.40 17.16 1.22
CA ARG A 114 -0.23 17.40 0.37
C ARG A 114 -0.10 18.88 0.00
N HIS A 115 -1.21 19.55 -0.28
CA HIS A 115 -1.18 20.96 -0.68
C HIS A 115 -1.13 21.95 0.49
N THR A 116 -1.49 21.53 1.69
CA THR A 116 -1.53 22.41 2.87
C THR A 116 -0.37 22.21 3.84
N HIS A 117 0.25 21.02 3.86
CA HIS A 117 1.34 20.73 4.77
C HIS A 117 2.66 21.33 4.23
N PRO A 118 3.35 22.21 4.99
CA PRO A 118 4.55 22.92 4.51
C PRO A 118 5.67 22.01 4.00
N GLY A 119 5.85 20.82 4.60
CA GLY A 119 6.85 19.85 4.19
C GLY A 119 6.50 19.00 2.97
N LEU A 120 5.27 19.09 2.45
CA LEU A 120 4.79 18.30 1.32
C LEU A 120 4.39 19.14 0.12
N ALA A 121 4.20 20.44 0.30
CA ALA A 121 3.74 21.35 -0.75
C ALA A 121 4.74 21.50 -1.92
N ALA A 122 6.00 21.12 -1.71
CA ALA A 122 7.06 21.16 -2.73
C ALA A 122 7.18 19.83 -3.52
N LEU A 123 6.38 18.83 -3.20
CA LEU A 123 6.36 17.51 -3.87
C LEU A 123 5.16 17.41 -4.82
#